data_89a87e1bfd198356e442c733a15552f1
#
_entry.id   89a87e1bfd198356e442c733a15552f1
#
_cell.length_a   1.000
_cell.length_b   1.000
_cell.length_c   1.000
_cell.angle_alpha   90.00
_cell.angle_beta   90.00
_cell.angle_gamma   90.00
#
_symmetry.space_group_name_H-M   'P 1'
#
loop_
_entity.id
_entity.type
_entity.pdbx_description
1 polymer ?
#
loop_
_entity_poly.entity_id
_entity_poly.type
_entity_poly.pdbx_seq_one_letter_code
_entity_poly.pdbx_strand_id
1 'polypeptide(L)'
;HEHDHDHDHDEHDHDHEHHHEHGEHCDCGHDHDHEHHHHYDEHGVCSCGHHHDHDADEVFTSWGTETARKYTRAELEFALGALDSGDYGTILRSKGIVAGEGTWYEFDMVPGEWEIRERSADVTGKLVVIGSELKQHEIEELFKV
;
A
#
# COMPACT_ATOMS: atom_id res chain seq x y z
N HIS A 1 -56.02 11.60 -30.45
CA HIS A 1 -55.24 10.37 -30.76
C HIS A 1 -54.42 10.00 -29.55
N GLU A 2 -54.99 9.11 -28.77
CA GLU A 2 -54.31 8.43 -27.68
C GLU A 2 -53.55 7.25 -28.30
N HIS A 3 -52.23 7.24 -28.13
CA HIS A 3 -51.40 6.08 -28.43
C HIS A 3 -50.98 5.44 -27.09
N ASP A 4 -51.72 4.43 -26.74
CA ASP A 4 -51.28 3.47 -25.72
C ASP A 4 -50.18 2.62 -26.34
N HIS A 5 -48.97 2.75 -25.77
CA HIS A 5 -47.89 1.81 -26.00
C HIS A 5 -47.76 0.92 -24.76
N ASP A 6 -48.42 -0.21 -24.85
CA ASP A 6 -48.15 -1.32 -23.98
C ASP A 6 -46.75 -1.88 -24.34
N HIS A 7 -45.78 -1.63 -23.50
CA HIS A 7 -44.52 -2.33 -23.55
C HIS A 7 -44.62 -3.54 -22.65
N ASP A 8 -44.93 -4.67 -23.25
CA ASP A 8 -44.68 -5.95 -22.66
C ASP A 8 -43.16 -6.10 -22.46
N HIS A 9 -42.72 -5.97 -21.23
CA HIS A 9 -41.38 -6.40 -20.81
C HIS A 9 -41.39 -7.91 -20.67
N ASP A 10 -40.95 -8.58 -21.74
CA ASP A 10 -40.56 -9.98 -21.62
C ASP A 10 -39.45 -10.07 -20.58
N GLU A 11 -39.81 -10.69 -19.46
CA GLU A 11 -38.85 -11.11 -18.46
C GLU A 11 -37.93 -12.16 -19.09
N HIS A 12 -36.76 -11.71 -19.54
CA HIS A 12 -35.70 -12.63 -19.93
C HIS A 12 -35.07 -13.18 -18.65
N ASP A 13 -35.64 -14.26 -18.18
CA ASP A 13 -34.95 -15.16 -17.27
C ASP A 13 -33.71 -15.70 -17.98
N HIS A 14 -32.61 -15.02 -17.81
CA HIS A 14 -31.31 -15.56 -18.15
C HIS A 14 -30.85 -16.49 -17.04
N ASP A 15 -31.39 -17.67 -17.06
CA ASP A 15 -30.85 -18.80 -16.33
C ASP A 15 -29.47 -19.14 -16.94
N HIS A 16 -28.47 -18.42 -16.55
CA HIS A 16 -27.09 -18.77 -16.86
C HIS A 16 -26.60 -19.77 -15.82
N GLU A 17 -27.03 -21.02 -15.99
CA GLU A 17 -26.35 -22.13 -15.33
C GLU A 17 -24.95 -22.27 -15.95
N HIS A 18 -24.01 -21.52 -15.45
CA HIS A 18 -22.62 -21.75 -15.76
C HIS A 18 -22.08 -22.86 -14.88
N HIS A 19 -22.25 -24.09 -15.34
CA HIS A 19 -21.55 -25.21 -14.76
C HIS A 19 -20.09 -25.17 -15.18
N HIS A 20 -19.27 -24.61 -14.34
CA HIS A 20 -17.83 -24.73 -14.48
C HIS A 20 -17.35 -25.88 -13.59
N GLU A 21 -16.92 -26.98 -14.19
CA GLU A 21 -16.21 -28.03 -13.46
C GLU A 21 -14.82 -27.52 -13.10
N HIS A 22 -14.64 -27.08 -11.89
CA HIS A 22 -13.37 -26.46 -11.46
C HIS A 22 -12.89 -27.04 -10.16
N GLY A 23 -11.64 -27.39 -10.17
CA GLY A 23 -11.00 -28.20 -9.13
C GLY A 23 -10.26 -27.45 -8.04
N GLU A 24 -10.20 -26.13 -7.98
CA GLU A 24 -9.54 -25.44 -6.87
C GLU A 24 -10.10 -24.03 -6.65
N HIS A 25 -10.30 -23.66 -5.38
CA HIS A 25 -10.73 -22.37 -4.94
C HIS A 25 -9.60 -21.33 -5.10
N CYS A 26 -9.86 -20.26 -5.83
CA CYS A 26 -9.03 -19.07 -5.72
C CYS A 26 -9.79 -17.99 -4.94
N ASP A 27 -9.15 -17.45 -3.92
CA ASP A 27 -9.64 -16.30 -3.18
C ASP A 27 -9.32 -15.04 -3.97
N CYS A 28 -10.23 -14.65 -4.84
CA CYS A 28 -10.04 -13.47 -5.69
C CYS A 28 -10.45 -12.16 -5.03
N GLY A 29 -10.77 -12.17 -3.73
CA GLY A 29 -11.01 -10.96 -2.95
C GLY A 29 -12.13 -10.04 -3.45
N HIS A 30 -13.00 -10.54 -4.31
CA HIS A 30 -14.18 -9.82 -4.74
C HIS A 30 -15.38 -10.26 -3.91
N ASP A 31 -15.89 -9.37 -3.10
CA ASP A 31 -17.16 -9.48 -2.42
C ASP A 31 -18.31 -9.44 -3.45
N HIS A 32 -18.41 -10.51 -4.21
CA HIS A 32 -19.61 -10.78 -4.98
C HIS A 32 -20.20 -12.07 -4.43
N ASP A 33 -21.47 -12.01 -4.01
CA ASP A 33 -22.29 -13.16 -3.60
C ASP A 33 -22.47 -14.19 -4.74
N HIS A 34 -21.49 -14.28 -5.62
CA HIS A 34 -21.44 -15.26 -6.68
C HIS A 34 -20.29 -16.23 -6.39
N GLU A 35 -20.64 -17.48 -6.17
CA GLU A 35 -19.65 -18.55 -6.05
C GLU A 35 -18.96 -18.76 -7.40
N HIS A 36 -17.97 -17.90 -7.72
CA HIS A 36 -17.13 -18.07 -8.89
C HIS A 36 -15.89 -18.86 -8.51
N HIS A 37 -15.82 -20.08 -8.98
CA HIS A 37 -14.62 -20.87 -8.87
C HIS A 37 -13.71 -20.56 -10.08
N HIS A 38 -12.53 -20.09 -9.81
CA HIS A 38 -11.56 -19.77 -10.84
C HIS A 38 -10.44 -20.82 -10.85
N HIS A 39 -10.04 -21.22 -12.02
CA HIS A 39 -8.90 -22.10 -12.21
C HIS A 39 -7.74 -21.31 -12.82
N TYR A 40 -6.58 -21.41 -12.21
CA TYR A 40 -5.36 -20.82 -12.73
C TYR A 40 -4.56 -21.87 -13.51
N ASP A 41 -4.00 -21.47 -14.64
CA ASP A 41 -3.04 -22.28 -15.37
C ASP A 41 -1.63 -22.17 -14.77
N GLU A 42 -0.67 -22.85 -15.37
CA GLU A 42 0.73 -22.82 -14.94
C GLU A 42 1.37 -21.44 -15.00
N HIS A 43 0.70 -20.49 -15.66
CA HIS A 43 1.20 -19.12 -15.83
C HIS A 43 0.49 -18.12 -14.93
N GLY A 44 -0.40 -18.58 -14.04
CA GLY A 44 -1.14 -17.72 -13.11
C GLY A 44 -2.27 -16.93 -13.76
N VAL A 45 -2.70 -17.30 -14.97
CA VAL A 45 -3.82 -16.67 -15.66
C VAL A 45 -5.12 -17.34 -15.24
N CYS A 46 -6.05 -16.54 -14.74
CA CYS A 46 -7.37 -17.01 -14.38
C CYS A 46 -8.19 -17.33 -15.62
N SER A 47 -8.84 -18.49 -15.65
CA SER A 47 -9.71 -18.91 -16.76
C SER A 47 -10.90 -17.99 -17.02
N CYS A 48 -11.21 -17.10 -16.09
CA CYS A 48 -12.24 -16.08 -16.25
C CYS A 48 -11.84 -14.92 -17.18
N GLY A 49 -10.62 -14.92 -17.71
CA GLY A 49 -10.12 -13.89 -18.62
C GLY A 49 -9.83 -12.54 -17.97
N HIS A 50 -9.92 -12.46 -16.63
CA HIS A 50 -9.48 -11.30 -15.90
C HIS A 50 -7.99 -11.44 -15.59
N HIS A 51 -7.21 -10.53 -16.11
CA HIS A 51 -5.83 -10.37 -15.67
C HIS A 51 -5.88 -9.77 -14.26
N HIS A 52 -5.71 -10.63 -13.28
CA HIS A 52 -5.34 -10.16 -11.97
C HIS A 52 -3.84 -9.84 -12.05
N ASP A 53 -3.55 -8.58 -12.29
CA ASP A 53 -2.20 -8.04 -12.11
C ASP A 53 -1.88 -8.10 -10.61
N HIS A 54 -1.75 -9.31 -10.11
CA HIS A 54 -1.10 -9.53 -8.86
C HIS A 54 0.39 -9.54 -9.19
N ASP A 55 0.99 -8.38 -9.16
CA ASP A 55 2.41 -8.30 -8.88
C ASP A 55 2.59 -8.89 -7.48
N ALA A 56 2.55 -10.23 -7.42
CA ALA A 56 2.58 -10.99 -6.17
C ALA A 56 3.89 -10.80 -5.40
N ASP A 57 4.84 -10.07 -5.98
CA ASP A 57 6.16 -9.84 -5.44
C ASP A 57 6.32 -8.48 -4.75
N GLU A 58 5.34 -7.57 -4.89
CA GLU A 58 5.37 -6.29 -4.20
C GLU A 58 4.53 -6.32 -2.93
N VAL A 59 5.09 -6.88 -1.88
CA VAL A 59 4.53 -6.77 -0.54
C VAL A 59 5.05 -5.49 0.08
N PHE A 60 4.15 -4.52 0.25
CA PHE A 60 4.46 -3.31 0.99
C PHE A 60 4.36 -3.56 2.48
N THR A 61 5.39 -3.17 3.21
CA THR A 61 5.43 -3.22 4.66
C THR A 61 5.62 -1.83 5.23
N SER A 62 5.27 -1.66 6.49
CA SER A 62 5.56 -0.45 7.23
C SER A 62 6.43 -0.78 8.43
N TRP A 63 7.43 0.03 8.64
CA TRP A 63 8.23 0.07 9.85
C TRP A 63 7.92 1.35 10.60
N GLY A 64 7.75 1.26 11.89
CA GLY A 64 7.50 2.44 12.70
C GLY A 64 8.03 2.24 14.12
N THR A 65 8.46 3.32 14.72
CA THR A 65 8.94 3.33 16.10
C THR A 65 8.70 4.69 16.75
N GLU A 66 8.75 4.69 18.07
CA GLU A 66 8.77 5.90 18.87
C GLU A 66 10.18 6.09 19.44
N THR A 67 10.64 7.33 19.55
CA THR A 67 11.93 7.67 20.09
C THR A 67 11.91 9.00 20.83
N ALA A 68 12.63 9.06 21.93
CA ALA A 68 12.87 10.33 22.65
C ALA A 68 14.15 11.04 22.18
N ARG A 69 14.87 10.45 21.22
CA ARG A 69 16.10 11.01 20.71
C ARG A 69 15.87 12.35 20.02
N LYS A 70 16.77 13.27 20.24
CA LYS A 70 16.81 14.56 19.52
C LYS A 70 17.62 14.44 18.25
N TYR A 71 17.12 15.07 17.20
CA TYR A 71 17.78 15.11 15.89
C TYR A 71 18.07 16.54 15.51
N THR A 72 19.18 16.75 14.81
CA THR A 72 19.43 18.00 14.10
C THR A 72 18.80 17.93 12.70
N ARG A 73 18.56 19.07 12.11
CA ARG A 73 18.08 19.13 10.73
C ARG A 73 19.04 18.43 9.75
N ALA A 74 20.34 18.62 9.95
CA ALA A 74 21.37 17.97 9.13
C ALA A 74 21.33 16.44 9.24
N GLU A 75 21.10 15.90 10.44
CA GLU A 75 20.96 14.46 10.65
C GLU A 75 19.71 13.92 9.92
N LEU A 76 18.58 14.63 9.95
CA LEU A 76 17.38 14.28 9.23
C LEU A 76 17.58 14.32 7.71
N GLU A 77 18.20 15.34 7.20
CA GLU A 77 18.54 15.45 5.76
C GLU A 77 19.44 14.30 5.31
N PHE A 78 20.43 13.95 6.09
CA PHE A 78 21.30 12.81 5.83
C PHE A 78 20.52 11.49 5.82
N ALA A 79 19.67 11.26 6.81
CA ALA A 79 18.87 10.04 6.93
C ALA A 79 17.88 9.89 5.77
N LEU A 80 17.18 10.96 5.40
CA LEU A 80 16.24 10.93 4.29
C LEU A 80 16.94 10.74 2.95
N GLY A 81 18.08 11.37 2.73
CA GLY A 81 18.90 11.14 1.56
C GLY A 81 19.42 9.71 1.46
N ALA A 82 19.81 9.12 2.58
CA ALA A 82 20.21 7.71 2.64
C ALA A 82 19.06 6.76 2.32
N LEU A 83 17.86 7.01 2.84
CA LEU A 83 16.66 6.24 2.48
C LEU A 83 16.36 6.29 0.99
N ASP A 84 16.57 7.41 0.35
CA ASP A 84 16.34 7.59 -1.09
C ASP A 84 17.39 6.87 -1.95
N SER A 85 18.51 6.46 -1.40
CA SER A 85 19.58 5.76 -2.13
C SER A 85 19.18 4.37 -2.65
N GLY A 86 18.16 3.75 -2.06
CA GLY A 86 17.76 2.37 -2.34
C GLY A 86 18.45 1.30 -1.49
N ASP A 87 19.43 1.68 -0.67
CA ASP A 87 20.19 0.74 0.17
C ASP A 87 19.38 0.16 1.33
N TYR A 88 18.26 0.78 1.65
CA TYR A 88 17.37 0.39 2.75
C TYR A 88 16.09 -0.30 2.29
N GLY A 89 16.00 -0.65 1.03
CA GLY A 89 14.83 -1.19 0.36
C GLY A 89 14.20 -0.14 -0.58
N THR A 90 13.08 -0.51 -1.18
CA THR A 90 12.31 0.41 -2.02
C THR A 90 11.37 1.23 -1.15
N ILE A 91 11.75 2.47 -0.89
CA ILE A 91 10.97 3.37 -0.03
C ILE A 91 9.88 4.04 -0.86
N LEU A 92 8.64 3.92 -0.41
CA LEU A 92 7.50 4.62 -1.00
C LEU A 92 7.25 5.95 -0.31
N ARG A 93 7.32 5.95 1.01
CA ARG A 93 7.10 7.13 1.84
C ARG A 93 7.77 6.95 3.19
N SER A 94 8.30 8.04 3.70
CA SER A 94 8.73 8.13 5.09
C SER A 94 8.16 9.38 5.71
N LYS A 95 7.70 9.28 6.93
CA LYS A 95 7.14 10.40 7.68
C LYS A 95 7.57 10.32 9.13
N GLY A 96 7.76 11.44 9.74
CA GLY A 96 8.08 11.47 11.15
C GLY A 96 7.94 12.82 11.78
N ILE A 97 7.84 12.78 13.10
CA ILE A 97 7.83 13.94 13.98
C ILE A 97 8.84 13.61 15.05
N VAL A 98 9.89 14.42 15.18
CA VAL A 98 10.98 14.17 16.13
C VAL A 98 11.35 15.44 16.87
N ALA A 99 11.86 15.24 18.10
CA ALA A 99 12.41 16.33 18.87
C ALA A 99 13.72 16.83 18.27
N GLY A 100 13.91 18.14 18.28
CA GLY A 100 15.17 18.79 17.98
C GLY A 100 15.68 19.58 19.18
N GLU A 101 16.75 20.34 18.98
CA GLU A 101 17.25 21.26 20.00
C GLU A 101 16.46 22.58 19.95
N GLY A 102 15.64 22.83 20.95
CA GLY A 102 14.81 24.02 21.05
C GLY A 102 13.58 24.07 20.14
N THR A 103 13.37 23.05 19.32
CA THR A 103 12.22 22.95 18.41
C THR A 103 11.93 21.48 18.09
N TRP A 104 10.83 21.22 17.43
CA TRP A 104 10.49 19.91 16.88
C TRP A 104 10.48 19.96 15.36
N TYR A 105 10.81 18.85 14.74
CA TYR A 105 10.80 18.72 13.30
C TYR A 105 9.74 17.72 12.87
N GLU A 106 9.05 18.06 11.79
CA GLU A 106 8.20 17.17 11.02
C GLU A 106 8.80 16.99 9.64
N PHE A 107 8.96 15.76 9.21
CA PHE A 107 9.42 15.49 7.86
C PHE A 107 8.44 14.59 7.11
N ASP A 108 8.43 14.75 5.81
CA ASP A 108 7.71 13.92 4.85
C ASP A 108 8.63 13.67 3.66
N MET A 109 8.76 12.43 3.25
CA MET A 109 9.61 12.01 2.17
C MET A 109 8.83 11.09 1.22
N VAL A 110 8.97 11.36 -0.06
CA VAL A 110 8.64 10.46 -1.17
C VAL A 110 9.90 10.24 -2.01
N PRO A 111 9.99 9.22 -2.87
CA PRO A 111 11.17 9.01 -3.69
C PRO A 111 11.58 10.27 -4.46
N GLY A 112 12.82 10.67 -4.29
CA GLY A 112 13.42 11.85 -4.94
C GLY A 112 13.09 13.20 -4.31
N GLU A 113 12.23 13.25 -3.29
CA GLU A 113 11.82 14.52 -2.68
C GLU A 113 11.51 14.35 -1.20
N TRP A 114 11.95 15.31 -0.40
CA TRP A 114 11.58 15.39 1.02
C TRP A 114 11.50 16.81 1.51
N GLU A 115 10.72 17.01 2.56
CA GLU A 115 10.54 18.29 3.23
C GLU A 115 10.70 18.12 4.73
N ILE A 116 11.41 19.04 5.35
CA ILE A 116 11.62 19.11 6.79
C ILE A 116 11.11 20.47 7.28
N ARG A 117 10.20 20.45 8.24
CA ARG A 117 9.57 21.64 8.81
C ARG A 117 9.74 21.66 10.31
N GLU A 118 9.88 22.85 10.86
CA GLU A 118 9.77 23.07 12.29
C GLU A 118 8.29 23.04 12.73
N ARG A 119 8.05 22.53 13.90
CA ARG A 119 6.71 22.45 14.45
C ARG A 119 6.71 22.58 15.98
N SER A 120 5.50 22.66 16.55
CA SER A 120 5.29 22.61 18.00
C SER A 120 5.63 21.23 18.56
N ALA A 121 5.95 21.17 19.83
CA ALA A 121 6.28 19.94 20.54
C ALA A 121 5.14 18.91 20.49
N ASP A 122 5.52 17.65 20.37
CA ASP A 122 4.65 16.48 20.55
C ASP A 122 5.01 15.74 21.83
N VAL A 123 4.28 14.69 22.17
CA VAL A 123 4.52 13.89 23.37
C VAL A 123 5.81 13.04 23.23
N THR A 124 6.01 12.44 22.07
CA THR A 124 7.18 11.64 21.73
C THR A 124 7.51 11.75 20.25
N GLY A 125 8.76 11.45 19.90
CA GLY A 125 9.16 11.31 18.51
C GLY A 125 8.56 10.05 17.89
N LYS A 126 8.16 10.15 16.64
CA LYS A 126 7.58 9.06 15.85
C LYS A 126 8.23 9.02 14.47
N LEU A 127 8.63 7.82 14.07
CA LEU A 127 9.22 7.56 12.77
C LEU A 127 8.43 6.47 12.06
N VAL A 128 8.10 6.67 10.80
CA VAL A 128 7.42 5.68 9.95
C VAL A 128 8.10 5.62 8.60
N VAL A 129 8.35 4.40 8.12
CA VAL A 129 8.84 4.12 6.78
C VAL A 129 7.94 3.08 6.14
N ILE A 130 7.46 3.37 4.95
CA ILE A 130 6.61 2.47 4.16
C ILE A 130 7.33 2.13 2.87
N GLY A 131 7.37 0.86 2.53
CA GLY A 131 8.00 0.43 1.31
C GLY A 131 8.02 -1.08 1.14
N SER A 132 8.80 -1.53 0.18
CA SER A 132 9.00 -2.93 -0.16
C SER A 132 10.43 -3.36 0.18
N GLU A 133 10.58 -4.59 0.66
CA GLU A 133 11.89 -5.16 1.03
C GLU A 133 12.68 -4.28 2.01
N LEU A 134 11.98 -3.73 3.01
CA LEU A 134 12.59 -2.85 3.99
C LEU A 134 13.62 -3.59 4.84
N LYS A 135 14.81 -3.04 4.91
CA LYS A 135 15.89 -3.50 5.79
C LYS A 135 15.75 -2.83 7.17
N GLN A 136 14.82 -3.34 7.96
CA GLN A 136 14.39 -2.74 9.22
C GLN A 136 15.54 -2.48 10.18
N HIS A 137 16.43 -3.45 10.35
CA HIS A 137 17.58 -3.32 11.25
C HIS A 137 18.51 -2.19 10.82
N GLU A 138 18.76 -2.06 9.53
CA GLU A 138 19.60 -0.99 8.97
C GLU A 138 18.93 0.37 9.08
N ILE A 139 17.60 0.42 8.92
CA ILE A 139 16.82 1.65 9.15
C ILE A 139 16.89 2.08 10.61
N GLU A 140 16.81 1.13 11.55
CA GLU A 140 16.99 1.40 12.98
C GLU A 140 18.37 1.98 13.28
N GLU A 141 19.42 1.44 12.69
CA GLU A 141 20.77 1.96 12.80
C GLU A 141 20.93 3.36 12.19
N LEU A 142 20.28 3.61 11.04
CA LEU A 142 20.30 4.91 10.39
C LEU A 142 19.70 6.01 11.26
N PHE A 143 18.57 5.75 11.87
CA PHE A 143 17.92 6.67 12.80
C PHE A 143 18.45 6.54 14.23
N LYS A 144 19.34 5.61 14.49
CA LYS A 144 19.97 5.37 15.80
C LYS A 144 18.93 5.09 16.92
N VAL A 145 17.98 4.29 16.58
CA VAL A 145 16.89 3.86 17.47
C VAL A 145 16.97 2.38 17.82
#